data_6da531d4d8c4c6572742cc502c34b89c
#
_entry.id   6da531d4d8c4c6572742cc502c34b89c
#
_cell.length_a   1.000
_cell.length_b   1.000
_cell.length_c   1.000
_cell.angle_alpha   90.00
_cell.angle_beta   90.00
_cell.angle_gamma   90.00
#
_symmetry.space_group_name_H-M   'P 1'
#
loop_
_entity.id
_entity.type
_entity.pdbx_description
1 polymer ?
#
loop_
_entity_poly.entity_id
_entity_poly.type
_entity_poly.pdbx_seq_one_letter_code
_entity_poly.pdbx_strand_id
1 'polypeptide(L)'
;MKKISKKIVAETITAKRKEKKLSQAMLSEMTGINRSMIGRAENEEFMPSIEQLQTLGEVLGFEVTDLFVEEGTTAPAAAANHITVDKKYNIAVAGTGYVGLSLATLLAQHNHVTAVDIIPEKVELINNKKSPIQDDYIEKYLAEKDLDLTATTDGESAYKDAEFVIIAAPTNYDSKKNFFDCSAVEAVIELVLKVNPDATMIIKSTIPVGYTKQVRSKYNTQNIIFSPEFLRESKALYDNLYPSRIIVSCDEASAEKAHIFASLLQQGAIIGKSEAKRS
;
A
#
# COMPACT_ATOMS: atom_id res chain seq x y z
N MET A 1 5.94 16.56 -1.69
CA MET A 1 6.27 16.32 -3.12
C MET A 1 7.59 15.58 -3.16
N LYS A 2 7.65 14.37 -3.70
CA LYS A 2 8.91 13.62 -3.77
C LYS A 2 9.85 14.30 -4.75
N LYS A 3 11.02 14.74 -4.28
CA LYS A 3 12.08 15.30 -5.12
C LYS A 3 13.34 14.46 -4.98
N ILE A 4 14.08 14.29 -6.06
CA ILE A 4 15.44 13.75 -6.01
C ILE A 4 16.36 14.87 -5.51
N SER A 5 17.05 14.62 -4.39
CA SER A 5 18.03 15.56 -3.84
C SER A 5 19.41 15.31 -4.45
N LYS A 6 20.12 16.38 -4.88
CA LYS A 6 21.51 16.27 -5.35
C LYS A 6 22.41 15.58 -4.33
N LYS A 7 22.20 15.86 -3.05
CA LYS A 7 22.95 15.27 -1.94
C LYS A 7 22.79 13.75 -1.90
N ILE A 8 21.56 13.23 -1.98
CA ILE A 8 21.31 11.79 -1.94
C ILE A 8 21.85 11.09 -3.18
N VAL A 9 21.71 11.70 -4.36
CA VAL A 9 22.34 11.19 -5.59
C VAL A 9 23.84 11.08 -5.43
N ALA A 10 24.49 12.13 -4.92
CA ALA A 10 25.93 12.18 -4.70
C ALA A 10 26.40 11.11 -3.69
N GLU A 11 25.72 11.01 -2.54
CA GLU A 11 26.01 10.03 -1.50
C GLU A 11 25.84 8.59 -2.01
N THR A 12 24.75 8.31 -2.73
CA THR A 12 24.44 6.96 -3.28
C THR A 12 25.46 6.54 -4.32
N ILE A 13 25.72 7.40 -5.34
CA ILE A 13 26.70 7.09 -6.39
C ILE A 13 28.08 6.87 -5.79
N THR A 14 28.51 7.75 -4.88
CA THR A 14 29.83 7.67 -4.23
C THR A 14 29.95 6.40 -3.39
N ALA A 15 28.96 6.08 -2.56
CA ALA A 15 28.98 4.93 -1.67
C ALA A 15 29.00 3.61 -2.49
N LYS A 16 28.08 3.47 -3.44
CA LYS A 16 27.95 2.28 -4.27
C LYS A 16 29.14 2.05 -5.18
N ARG A 17 29.71 3.12 -5.76
CA ARG A 17 30.93 3.01 -6.54
C ARG A 17 32.13 2.53 -5.71
N LYS A 18 32.30 3.09 -4.50
CA LYS A 18 33.38 2.67 -3.57
C LYS A 18 33.16 1.23 -3.08
N GLU A 19 31.94 0.83 -2.78
CA GLU A 19 31.58 -0.55 -2.40
C GLU A 19 32.03 -1.55 -3.48
N LYS A 20 31.78 -1.22 -4.76
CA LYS A 20 32.24 -2.03 -5.91
C LYS A 20 33.71 -1.81 -6.31
N LYS A 21 34.45 -1.00 -5.56
CA LYS A 21 35.87 -0.67 -5.81
C LYS A 21 36.12 -0.11 -7.22
N LEU A 22 35.15 0.61 -7.78
CA LEU A 22 35.26 1.24 -9.10
C LEU A 22 35.86 2.64 -8.98
N SER A 23 36.77 3.00 -9.91
CA SER A 23 37.17 4.40 -10.11
C SER A 23 36.09 5.15 -10.91
N GLN A 24 36.07 6.48 -10.84
CA GLN A 24 35.19 7.29 -11.69
C GLN A 24 35.42 7.05 -13.20
N ALA A 25 36.65 6.73 -13.57
CA ALA A 25 37.01 6.41 -14.96
C ALA A 25 36.40 5.05 -15.39
N MET A 26 36.50 4.03 -14.54
CA MET A 26 35.86 2.73 -14.80
C MET A 26 34.35 2.84 -14.86
N LEU A 27 33.73 3.60 -13.94
CA LEU A 27 32.28 3.81 -13.97
C LEU A 27 31.85 4.58 -15.24
N SER A 28 32.65 5.54 -15.71
CA SER A 28 32.43 6.24 -16.97
C SER A 28 32.48 5.29 -18.18
N GLU A 29 33.40 4.39 -18.19
CA GLU A 29 33.57 3.41 -19.28
C GLU A 29 32.38 2.41 -19.28
N MET A 30 31.94 1.95 -18.12
CA MET A 30 30.82 1.02 -17.99
C MET A 30 29.46 1.63 -18.30
N THR A 31 29.27 2.91 -18.03
CA THR A 31 27.99 3.60 -18.19
C THR A 31 27.87 4.47 -19.45
N GLY A 32 29.00 4.75 -20.11
CA GLY A 32 29.06 5.72 -21.19
C GLY A 32 28.87 7.18 -20.75
N ILE A 33 28.72 7.44 -19.44
CA ILE A 33 28.57 8.78 -18.89
C ILE A 33 29.94 9.40 -18.68
N ASN A 34 30.11 10.65 -19.15
CA ASN A 34 31.40 11.34 -19.06
C ASN A 34 31.91 11.40 -17.61
N ARG A 35 33.19 11.04 -17.38
CA ARG A 35 33.86 11.06 -16.07
C ARG A 35 33.70 12.38 -15.33
N SER A 36 33.77 13.51 -16.03
CA SER A 36 33.58 14.84 -15.42
C SER A 36 32.16 15.02 -14.88
N MET A 37 31.13 14.47 -15.58
CA MET A 37 29.74 14.50 -15.11
C MET A 37 29.55 13.63 -13.87
N ILE A 38 30.16 12.45 -13.82
CA ILE A 38 30.14 11.58 -12.65
C ILE A 38 30.79 12.30 -11.46
N GLY A 39 31.97 12.89 -11.61
CA GLY A 39 32.64 13.63 -10.56
C GLY A 39 31.83 14.82 -10.06
N ARG A 40 31.19 15.57 -10.95
CA ARG A 40 30.31 16.69 -10.57
C ARG A 40 29.02 16.21 -9.90
N ALA A 41 28.49 15.04 -10.28
CA ALA A 41 27.35 14.45 -9.60
C ALA A 41 27.71 14.00 -8.17
N GLU A 42 28.86 13.40 -7.97
CA GLU A 42 29.37 13.01 -6.65
C GLU A 42 29.68 14.20 -5.74
N ASN A 43 29.97 15.38 -6.34
CA ASN A 43 30.21 16.64 -5.59
C ASN A 43 28.97 17.53 -5.46
N GLU A 44 27.77 17.03 -5.75
CA GLU A 44 26.49 17.79 -5.73
C GLU A 44 26.40 18.96 -6.72
N GLU A 45 27.37 19.09 -7.65
CA GLU A 45 27.42 20.17 -8.64
C GLU A 45 26.54 19.94 -9.87
N PHE A 46 26.19 18.68 -10.13
CA PHE A 46 25.41 18.27 -11.29
C PHE A 46 24.33 17.27 -10.90
N MET A 47 23.14 17.39 -11.50
CA MET A 47 22.05 16.42 -11.35
C MET A 47 21.97 15.59 -12.65
N PRO A 48 22.28 14.29 -12.61
CA PRO A 48 22.09 13.43 -13.76
C PRO A 48 20.62 13.33 -14.18
N SER A 49 20.37 13.12 -15.48
CA SER A 49 19.03 12.83 -15.98
C SER A 49 18.50 11.49 -15.42
N ILE A 50 17.19 11.27 -15.49
CA ILE A 50 16.58 10.01 -15.04
C ILE A 50 17.19 8.82 -15.79
N GLU A 51 17.42 8.93 -17.09
CA GLU A 51 18.06 7.89 -17.90
C GLU A 51 19.51 7.62 -17.45
N GLN A 52 20.26 8.68 -17.13
CA GLN A 52 21.62 8.53 -16.57
C GLN A 52 21.61 7.90 -15.19
N LEU A 53 20.61 8.22 -14.33
CA LEU A 53 20.44 7.59 -13.03
C LEU A 53 20.06 6.11 -13.15
N GLN A 54 19.24 5.75 -14.15
CA GLN A 54 18.93 4.35 -14.45
C GLN A 54 20.18 3.57 -14.87
N THR A 55 20.95 4.10 -15.80
CA THR A 55 22.22 3.49 -16.26
C THR A 55 23.23 3.33 -15.12
N LEU A 56 23.34 4.36 -14.24
CA LEU A 56 24.17 4.28 -13.05
C LEU A 56 23.63 3.24 -12.05
N GLY A 57 22.32 3.16 -11.89
CA GLY A 57 21.65 2.19 -11.03
C GLY A 57 21.89 0.75 -11.46
N GLU A 58 21.79 0.45 -12.75
CA GLU A 58 22.08 -0.88 -13.31
C GLU A 58 23.51 -1.34 -13.01
N VAL A 59 24.50 -0.44 -13.16
CA VAL A 59 25.92 -0.75 -12.91
C VAL A 59 26.22 -0.79 -11.42
N LEU A 60 25.67 0.14 -10.63
CA LEU A 60 25.97 0.30 -9.21
C LEU A 60 25.08 -0.51 -8.28
N GLY A 61 23.93 -1.00 -8.76
CA GLY A 61 22.98 -1.81 -7.98
C GLY A 61 22.11 -0.96 -7.06
N PHE A 62 21.47 0.09 -7.60
CA PHE A 62 20.44 0.86 -6.91
C PHE A 62 19.28 1.18 -7.88
N GLU A 63 18.08 1.36 -7.34
CA GLU A 63 16.92 1.78 -8.12
C GLU A 63 16.78 3.32 -8.07
N VAL A 64 16.35 3.94 -9.18
CA VAL A 64 16.13 5.40 -9.20
C VAL A 64 15.09 5.82 -8.17
N THR A 65 14.16 4.92 -7.85
CA THR A 65 13.14 5.10 -6.80
C THR A 65 13.73 5.30 -5.41
N ASP A 66 14.92 4.76 -5.13
CA ASP A 66 15.60 4.88 -3.84
C ASP A 66 16.17 6.29 -3.59
N LEU A 67 16.28 7.09 -4.67
CA LEU A 67 16.83 8.45 -4.63
C LEU A 67 15.77 9.53 -4.31
N PHE A 68 14.48 9.15 -4.22
CA PHE A 68 13.42 10.10 -3.91
C PHE A 68 13.25 10.31 -2.41
N VAL A 69 13.38 11.55 -1.97
CA VAL A 69 13.15 11.97 -0.57
C VAL A 69 11.96 12.90 -0.47
N GLU A 70 11.22 12.78 0.62
CA GLU A 70 10.25 13.79 1.01
C GLU A 70 10.95 14.91 1.77
N GLU A 71 10.78 16.17 1.32
CA GLU A 71 11.24 17.32 2.09
C GLU A 71 10.47 17.37 3.41
N GLY A 72 11.16 17.15 4.51
CA GLY A 72 10.65 17.52 5.83
C GLY A 72 10.61 16.45 6.91
N THR A 73 11.27 15.30 6.75
CA THR A 73 11.48 14.43 7.91
C THR A 73 12.84 13.76 7.83
N THR A 74 13.79 14.25 8.64
CA THR A 74 14.89 13.42 9.12
C THR A 74 14.32 12.46 10.16
N ALA A 75 13.65 11.42 9.70
CA ALA A 75 13.46 10.24 10.51
C ALA A 75 14.45 9.19 10.02
N PRO A 76 15.23 8.56 10.91
CA PRO A 76 16.05 7.42 10.53
C PRO A 76 15.11 6.40 9.88
N ALA A 77 15.61 5.67 8.87
CA ALA A 77 14.95 4.45 8.42
C ALA A 77 14.74 3.61 9.68
N ALA A 78 13.55 3.71 10.26
CA ALA A 78 13.17 2.84 11.35
C ALA A 78 13.26 1.44 10.76
N ALA A 79 14.19 0.66 11.30
CA ALA A 79 14.13 -0.79 11.18
C ALA A 79 12.65 -1.12 11.32
N ALA A 80 12.08 -1.80 10.33
CA ALA A 80 10.69 -2.19 10.36
C ALA A 80 10.49 -2.90 11.70
N ASN A 81 9.92 -2.19 12.67
CA ASN A 81 9.46 -2.80 13.89
C ASN A 81 8.32 -3.71 13.42
N HIS A 82 8.64 -4.97 13.19
CA HIS A 82 7.65 -6.00 13.07
C HIS A 82 6.87 -5.99 14.38
N ILE A 83 5.72 -5.31 14.37
CA ILE A 83 4.76 -5.50 15.43
C ILE A 83 4.24 -6.91 15.22
N THR A 84 4.62 -7.81 16.13
CA THR A 84 4.07 -9.16 16.14
C THR A 84 2.58 -9.01 16.42
N VAL A 85 1.75 -9.43 15.47
CA VAL A 85 0.30 -9.43 15.62
C VAL A 85 -0.06 -10.71 16.40
N ASP A 86 -0.21 -10.58 17.72
CA ASP A 86 -0.42 -11.72 18.62
C ASP A 86 -1.91 -12.05 18.86
N LYS A 87 -2.82 -11.28 18.26
CA LYS A 87 -4.27 -11.50 18.37
C LYS A 87 -4.94 -11.50 17.01
N LYS A 88 -6.13 -12.10 16.93
CA LYS A 88 -7.03 -11.88 15.79
C LYS A 88 -7.75 -10.55 15.93
N TYR A 89 -7.87 -9.83 14.83
CA TYR A 89 -8.60 -8.57 14.74
C TYR A 89 -9.96 -8.78 14.10
N ASN A 90 -10.95 -8.00 14.54
CA ASN A 90 -12.22 -7.85 13.84
C ASN A 90 -12.08 -6.81 12.74
N ILE A 91 -12.19 -7.23 11.49
CA ILE A 91 -11.96 -6.39 10.32
C ILE A 91 -13.22 -6.39 9.46
N ALA A 92 -13.75 -5.23 9.14
CA ALA A 92 -14.79 -5.10 8.14
C ALA A 92 -14.21 -4.56 6.83
N VAL A 93 -14.73 -5.04 5.70
CA VAL A 93 -14.30 -4.60 4.36
C VAL A 93 -15.51 -4.11 3.59
N ALA A 94 -15.60 -2.81 3.33
CA ALA A 94 -16.69 -2.17 2.59
C ALA A 94 -16.40 -2.18 1.08
N GLY A 95 -17.18 -2.95 0.35
CA GLY A 95 -17.05 -3.21 -1.08
C GLY A 95 -16.32 -4.52 -1.38
N THR A 96 -16.92 -5.35 -2.26
CA THR A 96 -16.40 -6.67 -2.67
C THR A 96 -16.00 -6.71 -4.15
N GLY A 97 -15.44 -5.59 -4.64
CA GLY A 97 -14.71 -5.55 -5.90
C GLY A 97 -13.33 -6.19 -5.78
N TYR A 98 -12.49 -6.06 -6.80
CA TYR A 98 -11.13 -6.64 -6.82
C TYR A 98 -10.29 -6.26 -5.59
N VAL A 99 -10.29 -4.98 -5.21
CA VAL A 99 -9.52 -4.49 -4.06
C VAL A 99 -10.08 -5.06 -2.75
N GLY A 100 -11.39 -4.89 -2.51
CA GLY A 100 -11.97 -5.28 -1.23
C GLY A 100 -11.97 -6.79 -1.01
N LEU A 101 -12.39 -7.58 -2.01
CA LEU A 101 -12.48 -9.02 -1.84
C LEU A 101 -11.10 -9.68 -1.75
N SER A 102 -10.10 -9.17 -2.49
CA SER A 102 -8.73 -9.69 -2.36
C SER A 102 -8.14 -9.42 -0.97
N LEU A 103 -8.40 -8.24 -0.39
CA LEU A 103 -7.98 -7.92 0.97
C LEU A 103 -8.77 -8.71 2.02
N ALA A 104 -10.08 -8.85 1.84
CA ALA A 104 -10.89 -9.69 2.72
C ALA A 104 -10.37 -11.13 2.75
N THR A 105 -10.09 -11.70 1.60
CA THR A 105 -9.53 -13.06 1.46
C THR A 105 -8.13 -13.17 2.09
N LEU A 106 -7.26 -12.16 1.85
CA LEU A 106 -5.91 -12.12 2.43
C LEU A 106 -5.95 -12.11 3.95
N LEU A 107 -6.75 -11.21 4.52
CA LEU A 107 -6.81 -10.96 5.97
C LEU A 107 -7.55 -12.06 6.72
N ALA A 108 -8.54 -12.70 6.09
CA ALA A 108 -9.33 -13.79 6.68
C ALA A 108 -8.53 -15.07 6.94
N GLN A 109 -7.30 -15.16 6.42
CA GLN A 109 -6.38 -16.27 6.76
C GLN A 109 -5.99 -16.27 8.25
N HIS A 110 -6.02 -15.10 8.91
CA HIS A 110 -5.52 -14.93 10.27
C HIS A 110 -6.42 -14.09 11.17
N ASN A 111 -7.49 -13.47 10.64
CA ASN A 111 -8.36 -12.55 11.35
C ASN A 111 -9.84 -12.86 11.11
N HIS A 112 -10.72 -12.30 11.95
CA HIS A 112 -12.17 -12.31 11.73
C HIS A 112 -12.55 -11.23 10.73
N VAL A 113 -13.00 -11.60 9.53
CA VAL A 113 -13.30 -10.64 8.46
C VAL A 113 -14.77 -10.69 8.07
N THR A 114 -15.42 -9.52 8.06
CA THR A 114 -16.77 -9.36 7.53
C THR A 114 -16.73 -8.47 6.27
N ALA A 115 -17.01 -9.06 5.12
CA ALA A 115 -17.13 -8.32 3.87
C ALA A 115 -18.54 -7.73 3.74
N VAL A 116 -18.63 -6.45 3.38
CA VAL A 116 -19.90 -5.74 3.23
C VAL A 116 -20.07 -5.31 1.77
N ASP A 117 -21.16 -5.69 1.16
CA ASP A 117 -21.53 -5.21 -0.18
C ASP A 117 -23.04 -4.93 -0.22
N ILE A 118 -23.44 -3.95 -1.02
CA ILE A 118 -24.84 -3.58 -1.21
C ILE A 118 -25.61 -4.55 -2.11
N ILE A 119 -24.89 -5.46 -2.81
CA ILE A 119 -25.44 -6.41 -3.78
C ILE A 119 -25.62 -7.78 -3.09
N PRO A 120 -26.86 -8.22 -2.79
CA PRO A 120 -27.12 -9.46 -2.07
C PRO A 120 -26.53 -10.70 -2.73
N GLU A 121 -26.56 -10.75 -4.06
CA GLU A 121 -26.06 -11.88 -4.84
C GLU A 121 -24.55 -12.09 -4.65
N LYS A 122 -23.78 -11.01 -4.50
CA LYS A 122 -22.35 -11.10 -4.20
C LYS A 122 -22.11 -11.65 -2.79
N VAL A 123 -22.90 -11.18 -1.83
CA VAL A 123 -22.86 -11.63 -0.44
C VAL A 123 -23.17 -13.14 -0.36
N GLU A 124 -24.19 -13.59 -1.06
CA GLU A 124 -24.54 -15.02 -1.13
C GLU A 124 -23.41 -15.87 -1.75
N LEU A 125 -22.82 -15.41 -2.85
CA LEU A 125 -21.69 -16.10 -3.47
C LEU A 125 -20.51 -16.26 -2.50
N ILE A 126 -20.10 -15.19 -1.81
CA ILE A 126 -18.97 -15.23 -0.88
C ILE A 126 -19.26 -16.20 0.28
N ASN A 127 -20.46 -16.15 0.88
CA ASN A 127 -20.86 -17.05 1.95
C ASN A 127 -20.94 -18.53 1.49
N ASN A 128 -21.17 -18.76 0.20
CA ASN A 128 -21.11 -20.08 -0.43
C ASN A 128 -19.71 -20.44 -0.94
N LYS A 129 -18.65 -19.71 -0.52
CA LYS A 129 -17.26 -19.93 -0.91
C LYS A 129 -17.02 -19.81 -2.42
N LYS A 130 -17.77 -18.94 -3.08
CA LYS A 130 -17.67 -18.64 -4.50
C LYS A 130 -17.30 -17.18 -4.70
N SER A 131 -16.46 -16.92 -5.70
CA SER A 131 -16.07 -15.54 -6.03
C SER A 131 -17.13 -14.85 -6.89
N PRO A 132 -17.58 -13.63 -6.53
CA PRO A 132 -18.45 -12.82 -7.40
C PRO A 132 -17.67 -12.07 -8.49
N ILE A 133 -16.35 -12.21 -8.53
CA ILE A 133 -15.45 -11.56 -9.49
C ILE A 133 -14.49 -12.58 -10.07
N GLN A 134 -13.95 -12.30 -11.25
CA GLN A 134 -13.05 -13.20 -11.96
C GLN A 134 -11.60 -13.00 -11.49
N ASP A 135 -11.14 -13.84 -10.57
CA ASP A 135 -9.77 -13.88 -10.07
C ASP A 135 -9.46 -15.31 -9.58
N ASP A 136 -8.60 -16.01 -10.31
CA ASP A 136 -8.29 -17.43 -10.09
C ASP A 136 -7.80 -17.72 -8.66
N TYR A 137 -7.04 -16.77 -8.08
CA TYR A 137 -6.53 -16.92 -6.72
C TYR A 137 -7.62 -16.72 -5.66
N ILE A 138 -8.54 -15.76 -5.85
CA ILE A 138 -9.68 -15.58 -4.96
C ILE A 138 -10.58 -16.80 -5.01
N GLU A 139 -10.92 -17.29 -6.21
CA GLU A 139 -11.74 -18.49 -6.40
C GLU A 139 -11.13 -19.69 -5.69
N LYS A 140 -9.82 -19.91 -5.89
CA LYS A 140 -9.09 -20.99 -5.24
C LYS A 140 -9.07 -20.84 -3.72
N TYR A 141 -8.79 -19.65 -3.19
CA TYR A 141 -8.69 -19.44 -1.74
C TYR A 141 -10.04 -19.59 -1.05
N LEU A 142 -11.11 -19.06 -1.63
CA LEU A 142 -12.47 -19.24 -1.09
C LEU A 142 -12.89 -20.72 -1.06
N ALA A 143 -12.53 -21.50 -2.08
CA ALA A 143 -12.89 -22.91 -2.17
C ALA A 143 -12.04 -23.82 -1.28
N GLU A 144 -10.72 -23.57 -1.16
CA GLU A 144 -9.76 -24.52 -0.60
C GLU A 144 -9.22 -24.12 0.79
N LYS A 145 -9.26 -22.82 1.15
CA LYS A 145 -8.66 -22.35 2.41
C LYS A 145 -9.72 -22.25 3.51
N ASP A 146 -9.28 -22.51 4.74
CA ASP A 146 -10.07 -22.21 5.93
C ASP A 146 -9.92 -20.70 6.21
N LEU A 147 -10.90 -19.93 5.73
CA LEU A 147 -10.96 -18.49 5.87
C LEU A 147 -12.03 -18.13 6.90
N ASP A 148 -11.67 -17.32 7.86
CA ASP A 148 -12.61 -16.74 8.82
C ASP A 148 -13.27 -15.49 8.17
N LEU A 149 -14.04 -15.75 7.11
CA LEU A 149 -14.68 -14.76 6.26
C LEU A 149 -16.19 -14.98 6.20
N THR A 150 -16.92 -13.93 6.53
CA THR A 150 -18.37 -13.84 6.31
C THR A 150 -18.68 -12.62 5.43
N ALA A 151 -19.85 -12.63 4.79
CA ALA A 151 -20.30 -11.48 4.02
C ALA A 151 -21.72 -11.09 4.42
N THR A 152 -22.05 -9.79 4.35
CA THR A 152 -23.36 -9.25 4.70
C THR A 152 -23.68 -8.00 3.91
N THR A 153 -24.99 -7.72 3.78
CA THR A 153 -25.47 -6.41 3.30
C THR A 153 -25.67 -5.41 4.45
N ASP A 154 -25.60 -5.87 5.71
CA ASP A 154 -25.78 -5.05 6.90
C ASP A 154 -24.45 -4.45 7.37
N GLY A 155 -24.15 -3.26 6.86
CA GLY A 155 -22.95 -2.52 7.25
C GLY A 155 -23.00 -2.04 8.71
N GLU A 156 -24.17 -1.70 9.25
CA GLU A 156 -24.27 -1.24 10.66
C GLU A 156 -23.77 -2.32 11.62
N SER A 157 -24.24 -3.55 11.46
CA SER A 157 -23.79 -4.68 12.28
C SER A 157 -22.32 -5.03 12.05
N ALA A 158 -21.86 -4.99 10.81
CA ALA A 158 -20.48 -5.33 10.45
C ALA A 158 -19.44 -4.36 11.03
N TYR A 159 -19.77 -3.06 11.08
CA TYR A 159 -18.82 -2.03 11.53
C TYR A 159 -18.82 -1.84 13.05
N LYS A 160 -19.89 -2.26 13.74
CA LYS A 160 -20.10 -1.99 15.15
C LYS A 160 -18.95 -2.47 16.05
N ASP A 161 -18.43 -3.66 15.78
CA ASP A 161 -17.38 -4.29 16.59
C ASP A 161 -16.04 -4.39 15.83
N ALA A 162 -15.93 -3.73 14.66
CA ALA A 162 -14.73 -3.75 13.85
C ALA A 162 -13.63 -2.83 14.41
N GLU A 163 -12.42 -3.35 14.58
CA GLU A 163 -11.25 -2.55 14.96
C GLU A 163 -10.67 -1.81 13.74
N PHE A 164 -10.79 -2.42 12.56
CA PHE A 164 -10.43 -1.84 11.28
C PHE A 164 -11.60 -1.93 10.30
N VAL A 165 -11.88 -0.83 9.61
CA VAL A 165 -12.83 -0.81 8.50
C VAL A 165 -12.09 -0.41 7.22
N ILE A 166 -11.94 -1.35 6.31
CA ILE A 166 -11.28 -1.13 5.02
C ILE A 166 -12.31 -0.64 4.03
N ILE A 167 -12.11 0.56 3.48
CA ILE A 167 -13.03 1.19 2.54
C ILE A 167 -12.50 1.00 1.12
N ALA A 168 -13.10 0.06 0.40
CA ALA A 168 -12.85 -0.26 -1.01
C ALA A 168 -14.09 0.03 -1.87
N ALA A 169 -14.86 1.04 -1.48
CA ALA A 169 -16.04 1.49 -2.22
C ALA A 169 -15.66 2.12 -3.56
N PRO A 170 -16.50 2.03 -4.60
CA PRO A 170 -16.20 2.60 -5.90
C PRO A 170 -16.09 4.12 -5.83
N THR A 171 -15.15 4.66 -6.61
CA THR A 171 -15.01 6.09 -6.86
C THR A 171 -15.01 6.35 -8.35
N ASN A 172 -15.70 7.38 -8.81
CA ASN A 172 -15.81 7.73 -10.21
C ASN A 172 -15.16 9.07 -10.50
N TYR A 173 -14.37 9.14 -11.58
CA TYR A 173 -13.81 10.39 -12.06
C TYR A 173 -14.60 10.89 -13.27
N ASP A 174 -15.26 12.05 -13.11
CA ASP A 174 -15.92 12.77 -14.22
C ASP A 174 -14.90 13.72 -14.87
N SER A 175 -14.35 13.30 -16.01
CA SER A 175 -13.36 14.09 -16.76
C SER A 175 -13.91 15.42 -17.33
N LYS A 176 -15.23 15.54 -17.50
CA LYS A 176 -15.86 16.76 -17.99
C LYS A 176 -15.97 17.82 -16.90
N LYS A 177 -16.15 17.39 -15.65
CA LYS A 177 -16.26 18.25 -14.48
C LYS A 177 -14.98 18.36 -13.68
N ASN A 178 -13.92 17.64 -14.05
CA ASN A 178 -12.71 17.46 -13.22
C ASN A 178 -13.04 17.13 -11.76
N PHE A 179 -14.01 16.24 -11.56
CA PHE A 179 -14.57 15.93 -10.26
C PHE A 179 -14.43 14.46 -9.94
N PHE A 180 -13.92 14.16 -8.75
CA PHE A 180 -13.92 12.82 -8.17
C PHE A 180 -15.16 12.66 -7.30
N ASP A 181 -16.03 11.74 -7.67
CA ASP A 181 -17.15 11.33 -6.83
C ASP A 181 -16.69 10.31 -5.78
N CYS A 182 -16.53 10.79 -4.57
CA CYS A 182 -16.18 9.98 -3.40
C CYS A 182 -17.38 9.73 -2.48
N SER A 183 -18.61 9.96 -2.95
CA SER A 183 -19.81 9.85 -2.13
C SER A 183 -19.99 8.48 -1.47
N ALA A 184 -19.65 7.40 -2.16
CA ALA A 184 -19.69 6.03 -1.61
C ALA A 184 -18.66 5.84 -0.47
N VAL A 185 -17.48 6.44 -0.58
CA VAL A 185 -16.48 6.43 0.49
C VAL A 185 -16.98 7.20 1.70
N GLU A 186 -17.55 8.38 1.48
CA GLU A 186 -18.11 9.22 2.57
C GLU A 186 -19.29 8.54 3.25
N ALA A 187 -20.18 7.88 2.50
CA ALA A 187 -21.29 7.13 3.09
C ALA A 187 -20.83 6.02 4.05
N VAL A 188 -19.75 5.33 3.71
CA VAL A 188 -19.14 4.33 4.62
C VAL A 188 -18.54 5.01 5.85
N ILE A 189 -17.80 6.13 5.69
CA ILE A 189 -17.24 6.90 6.81
C ILE A 189 -18.34 7.35 7.76
N GLU A 190 -19.43 7.91 7.24
CA GLU A 190 -20.57 8.38 8.05
C GLU A 190 -21.23 7.25 8.84
N LEU A 191 -21.39 6.09 8.18
CA LEU A 191 -21.98 4.92 8.84
C LEU A 191 -21.07 4.38 9.94
N VAL A 192 -19.76 4.27 9.68
CA VAL A 192 -18.78 3.84 10.69
C VAL A 192 -18.78 4.78 11.87
N LEU A 193 -18.72 6.09 11.65
CA LEU A 193 -18.73 7.08 12.73
C LEU A 193 -20.02 7.06 13.57
N LYS A 194 -21.14 6.72 12.95
CA LYS A 194 -22.45 6.57 13.65
C LYS A 194 -22.43 5.39 14.61
N VAL A 195 -21.84 4.25 14.22
CA VAL A 195 -21.97 2.99 15.01
C VAL A 195 -20.72 2.63 15.80
N ASN A 196 -19.52 3.10 15.35
CA ASN A 196 -18.24 2.80 15.97
C ASN A 196 -17.19 3.90 15.65
N PRO A 197 -17.24 5.05 16.32
CA PRO A 197 -16.32 6.16 16.05
C PRO A 197 -14.85 5.85 16.37
N ASP A 198 -14.57 4.79 17.13
CA ASP A 198 -13.22 4.39 17.52
C ASP A 198 -12.56 3.47 16.49
N ALA A 199 -13.32 2.94 15.53
CA ALA A 199 -12.77 2.11 14.46
C ALA A 199 -11.74 2.87 13.61
N THR A 200 -10.68 2.19 13.23
CA THR A 200 -9.70 2.73 12.30
C THR A 200 -10.15 2.48 10.86
N MET A 201 -10.45 3.54 10.14
CA MET A 201 -10.88 3.47 8.74
C MET A 201 -9.68 3.54 7.80
N ILE A 202 -9.55 2.57 6.91
CA ILE A 202 -8.47 2.47 5.93
C ILE A 202 -9.04 2.70 4.52
N ILE A 203 -8.80 3.85 3.93
CA ILE A 203 -9.25 4.11 2.56
C ILE A 203 -8.29 3.44 1.58
N LYS A 204 -8.83 2.49 0.81
CA LYS A 204 -8.16 1.80 -0.29
C LYS A 204 -8.63 2.30 -1.66
N SER A 205 -9.78 2.94 -1.72
CA SER A 205 -10.34 3.55 -2.93
C SER A 205 -9.42 4.64 -3.48
N THR A 206 -9.42 4.82 -4.80
CA THR A 206 -8.71 5.94 -5.45
C THR A 206 -9.36 7.26 -5.06
N ILE A 207 -8.59 8.16 -4.48
CA ILE A 207 -9.06 9.45 -3.96
C ILE A 207 -8.15 10.60 -4.42
N PRO A 208 -8.66 11.85 -4.48
CA PRO A 208 -7.85 13.02 -4.82
C PRO A 208 -6.74 13.29 -3.80
N VAL A 209 -5.69 13.98 -4.27
CA VAL A 209 -4.62 14.45 -3.37
C VAL A 209 -5.19 15.40 -2.31
N GLY A 210 -4.85 15.13 -1.04
CA GLY A 210 -5.33 15.92 0.10
C GLY A 210 -6.70 15.51 0.66
N TYR A 211 -7.39 14.57 0.01
CA TYR A 211 -8.73 14.13 0.42
C TYR A 211 -8.77 13.58 1.85
N THR A 212 -7.78 12.78 2.26
CA THR A 212 -7.71 12.24 3.63
C THR A 212 -7.71 13.35 4.69
N LYS A 213 -6.95 14.42 4.45
CA LYS A 213 -6.92 15.59 5.35
C LYS A 213 -8.27 16.31 5.36
N GLN A 214 -8.92 16.42 4.20
CA GLN A 214 -10.21 17.04 4.06
C GLN A 214 -11.31 16.29 4.84
N VAL A 215 -11.40 14.95 4.68
CA VAL A 215 -12.43 14.15 5.37
C VAL A 215 -12.17 14.04 6.87
N ARG A 216 -10.91 13.98 7.32
CA ARG A 216 -10.56 14.07 8.73
C ARG A 216 -11.06 15.37 9.36
N SER A 217 -10.86 16.50 8.67
CA SER A 217 -11.36 17.79 9.11
C SER A 217 -12.89 17.87 9.06
N LYS A 218 -13.53 17.40 7.97
CA LYS A 218 -14.99 17.39 7.79
C LYS A 218 -15.69 16.63 8.92
N TYR A 219 -15.17 15.47 9.27
CA TYR A 219 -15.79 14.56 10.25
C TYR A 219 -15.17 14.65 11.65
N ASN A 220 -14.25 15.58 11.88
CA ASN A 220 -13.55 15.78 13.15
C ASN A 220 -12.98 14.48 13.75
N THR A 221 -12.31 13.67 12.93
CA THR A 221 -11.69 12.39 13.36
C THR A 221 -10.29 12.24 12.83
N GLN A 222 -9.41 11.59 13.61
CA GLN A 222 -8.05 11.20 13.19
C GLN A 222 -7.97 9.72 12.77
N ASN A 223 -9.06 8.97 12.94
CA ASN A 223 -9.10 7.53 12.71
C ASN A 223 -9.26 7.14 11.22
N ILE A 224 -8.82 7.98 10.30
CA ILE A 224 -8.85 7.72 8.85
C ILE A 224 -7.42 7.67 8.32
N ILE A 225 -7.03 6.57 7.70
CA ILE A 225 -5.70 6.32 7.12
C ILE A 225 -5.88 6.03 5.64
N PHE A 226 -4.97 6.52 4.81
CA PHE A 226 -4.92 6.18 3.39
C PHE A 226 -3.87 5.10 3.12
N SER A 227 -4.25 4.08 2.40
CA SER A 227 -3.36 3.02 1.95
C SER A 227 -3.65 2.74 0.47
N PRO A 228 -2.90 3.35 -0.47
CA PRO A 228 -3.13 3.19 -1.90
C PRO A 228 -3.01 1.75 -2.37
N GLU A 229 -3.68 1.42 -3.47
CA GLU A 229 -3.65 0.10 -4.08
C GLU A 229 -3.02 0.17 -5.47
N PHE A 230 -2.26 -0.88 -5.84
CA PHE A 230 -1.55 -0.99 -7.11
C PHE A 230 -1.74 -2.36 -7.79
N LEU A 231 -2.81 -3.08 -7.42
CA LEU A 231 -3.09 -4.40 -7.95
C LEU A 231 -3.63 -4.37 -9.38
N ARG A 232 -3.48 -5.50 -10.07
CA ARG A 232 -4.13 -5.77 -11.36
C ARG A 232 -5.47 -6.45 -11.10
N GLU A 233 -6.53 -5.99 -11.78
CA GLU A 233 -7.90 -6.46 -11.52
C GLU A 233 -8.02 -7.99 -11.52
N SER A 234 -7.60 -8.69 -12.57
CA SER A 234 -7.71 -10.15 -12.65
C SER A 234 -6.66 -10.95 -11.85
N LYS A 235 -5.80 -10.28 -11.08
CA LYS A 235 -4.73 -10.87 -10.26
C LYS A 235 -4.62 -10.21 -8.89
N ALA A 236 -5.73 -9.71 -8.39
CA ALA A 236 -5.76 -8.89 -7.19
C ALA A 236 -5.23 -9.63 -5.96
N LEU A 237 -5.69 -10.86 -5.72
CA LEU A 237 -5.18 -11.63 -4.59
C LEU A 237 -3.72 -12.06 -4.79
N TYR A 238 -3.32 -12.42 -6.01
CA TYR A 238 -1.92 -12.72 -6.28
C TYR A 238 -1.00 -11.53 -5.93
N ASP A 239 -1.37 -10.31 -6.36
CA ASP A 239 -0.58 -9.12 -6.10
C ASP A 239 -0.54 -8.76 -4.60
N ASN A 240 -1.59 -9.09 -3.83
CA ASN A 240 -1.61 -8.96 -2.39
C ASN A 240 -0.84 -10.08 -1.65
N LEU A 241 -0.82 -11.30 -2.19
CA LEU A 241 -0.01 -12.40 -1.63
C LEU A 241 1.49 -12.21 -1.87
N TYR A 242 1.87 -11.59 -2.99
CA TYR A 242 3.25 -11.33 -3.38
C TYR A 242 3.47 -9.82 -3.65
N PRO A 243 3.25 -8.96 -2.67
CA PRO A 243 3.31 -7.52 -2.87
C PRO A 243 4.75 -7.07 -3.12
N SER A 244 4.96 -6.25 -4.15
CA SER A 244 6.25 -5.56 -4.35
C SER A 244 6.50 -4.50 -3.28
N ARG A 245 5.42 -3.96 -2.69
CA ARG A 245 5.44 -2.95 -1.61
C ARG A 245 4.09 -2.90 -0.90
N ILE A 246 4.12 -2.56 0.38
CA ILE A 246 2.95 -2.24 1.18
C ILE A 246 3.09 -0.78 1.60
N ILE A 247 2.14 0.07 1.23
CA ILE A 247 2.16 1.50 1.53
C ILE A 247 0.96 1.83 2.42
N VAL A 248 1.25 2.35 3.60
CA VAL A 248 0.25 2.87 4.53
C VAL A 248 0.70 4.26 4.95
N SER A 249 -0.13 5.28 4.71
CA SER A 249 0.17 6.63 5.17
C SER A 249 -0.01 6.72 6.68
N CYS A 250 0.83 7.50 7.36
CA CYS A 250 0.67 7.79 8.77
C CYS A 250 1.13 9.20 9.09
N ASP A 251 0.62 9.71 10.18
CA ASP A 251 1.13 10.85 10.94
C ASP A 251 1.38 10.38 12.38
N GLU A 252 1.82 11.27 13.24
CA GLU A 252 2.14 10.93 14.64
C GLU A 252 0.94 10.30 15.37
N ALA A 253 -0.28 10.80 15.14
CA ALA A 253 -1.50 10.32 15.79
C ALA A 253 -1.96 8.94 15.29
N SER A 254 -1.68 8.58 14.04
CA SER A 254 -2.13 7.34 13.39
C SER A 254 -1.04 6.29 13.23
N ALA A 255 0.20 6.59 13.63
CA ALA A 255 1.37 5.77 13.37
C ALA A 255 1.22 4.33 13.91
N GLU A 256 0.79 4.14 15.15
CA GLU A 256 0.60 2.81 15.74
C GLU A 256 -0.40 1.97 14.94
N LYS A 257 -1.57 2.53 14.64
CA LYS A 257 -2.63 1.84 13.88
C LYS A 257 -2.21 1.55 12.43
N ALA A 258 -1.45 2.46 11.82
CA ALA A 258 -0.89 2.25 10.49
C ALA A 258 0.13 1.10 10.47
N HIS A 259 0.99 1.00 11.49
CA HIS A 259 1.94 -0.11 11.64
C HIS A 259 1.24 -1.44 11.89
N ILE A 260 0.20 -1.46 12.74
CA ILE A 260 -0.62 -2.67 12.95
C ILE A 260 -1.22 -3.11 11.61
N PHE A 261 -1.86 -2.19 10.88
CA PHE A 261 -2.47 -2.53 9.59
C PHE A 261 -1.44 -3.04 8.56
N ALA A 262 -0.27 -2.42 8.47
CA ALA A 262 0.81 -2.92 7.63
C ALA A 262 1.25 -4.34 8.02
N SER A 263 1.33 -4.63 9.33
CA SER A 263 1.69 -5.97 9.84
C SER A 263 0.60 -7.02 9.53
N LEU A 264 -0.69 -6.63 9.56
CA LEU A 264 -1.80 -7.51 9.17
C LEU A 264 -1.71 -7.90 7.68
N LEU A 265 -1.37 -6.96 6.80
CA LEU A 265 -1.14 -7.25 5.39
C LEU A 265 0.07 -8.16 5.17
N GLN A 266 1.16 -7.93 5.90
CA GLN A 266 2.36 -8.78 5.86
C GLN A 266 2.10 -10.20 6.35
N GLN A 267 1.27 -10.36 7.40
CA GLN A 267 0.89 -11.65 7.96
C GLN A 267 0.17 -12.54 6.92
N GLY A 268 -0.72 -11.96 6.11
CA GLY A 268 -1.44 -12.66 5.04
C GLY A 268 -0.58 -12.92 3.79
N ALA A 269 0.46 -12.11 3.57
CA ALA A 269 1.32 -12.20 2.40
C ALA A 269 2.34 -13.35 2.47
N ILE A 270 2.81 -13.81 1.31
CA ILE A 270 3.81 -14.89 1.19
C ILE A 270 5.23 -14.28 1.10
N ILE A 271 5.45 -13.12 1.74
CA ILE A 271 6.75 -12.44 1.77
C ILE A 271 7.70 -13.25 2.67
N GLY A 272 8.82 -13.69 2.15
CA GLY A 272 9.89 -14.30 2.97
C GLY A 272 10.11 -15.79 2.79
N LYS A 273 9.31 -16.50 2.01
CA LYS A 273 9.63 -17.89 1.65
C LYS A 273 10.58 -18.01 0.44
N SER A 274 10.83 -16.92 -0.30
CA SER A 274 11.72 -16.90 -1.47
C SER A 274 13.16 -16.47 -1.14
N GLU A 275 13.42 -15.78 -0.02
CA GLU A 275 14.79 -15.37 0.34
C GLU A 275 15.60 -16.47 1.04
N ALA A 276 14.94 -17.50 1.59
CA ALA A 276 15.61 -18.63 2.22
C ALA A 276 16.23 -19.67 1.24
N LYS A 277 16.16 -19.43 -0.07
CA LYS A 277 16.72 -20.33 -1.12
C LYS A 277 17.86 -19.72 -1.93
N ARG A 278 18.49 -18.67 -1.45
CA ARG A 278 19.74 -18.16 -2.02
C ARG A 278 20.83 -18.13 -0.95
N SER A 279 21.32 -19.30 -0.63
CA SER A 279 22.65 -19.53 -0.05
C SER A 279 23.45 -20.35 -1.04
#